data_b86f23629c8d79b6b8a43b5950f697da
#
_entry.id   b86f23629c8d79b6b8a43b5950f697da
#
_cell.length_a   1.000
_cell.length_b   1.000
_cell.length_c   1.000
_cell.angle_alpha   90.00
_cell.angle_beta   90.00
_cell.angle_gamma   90.00
#
_symmetry.space_group_name_H-M   'P 1'
#
loop_
_entity.id
_entity.type
_entity.pdbx_description
1 polymer ?
#
loop_
_entity_poly.entity_id
_entity_poly.type
_entity_poly.pdbx_seq_one_letter_code
_entity_poly.pdbx_strand_id
1 'polypeptide(L)'
;MADIYGKGAKGRATRLHALIVRDFGKCMNCGNTNALQCAHIISRKYSHTRTDLDNAFCLCASCHMTFTDNPVEFGKFTIEQIGEDNYYALYRKRECMDKMDWEEEAKRLREIAKEMGLV
;
A
#
# COMPACT_ATOMS: atom_id res chain seq x y z
N MET A 1 -0.52 11.24 -20.65
CA MET A 1 -1.23 10.26 -19.81
C MET A 1 -1.31 10.79 -18.37
N ALA A 2 -2.47 10.70 -17.74
CA ALA A 2 -2.62 11.13 -16.37
C ALA A 2 -1.81 10.24 -15.43
N ASP A 3 -1.14 10.84 -14.45
CA ASP A 3 -0.41 10.10 -13.42
C ASP A 3 -1.43 9.57 -12.39
N ILE A 4 -1.60 8.27 -12.32
CA ILE A 4 -2.56 7.62 -11.42
C ILE A 4 -2.19 7.77 -9.94
N TYR A 5 -0.95 8.13 -9.65
CA TYR A 5 -0.47 8.31 -8.27
C TYR A 5 -0.54 9.78 -7.80
N GLY A 6 -0.82 10.71 -8.70
CA GLY A 6 -0.84 12.13 -8.42
C GLY A 6 0.47 12.82 -8.75
N LYS A 7 0.51 14.13 -8.55
CA LYS A 7 1.65 14.98 -8.89
C LYS A 7 2.46 15.35 -7.63
N GLY A 8 3.67 15.86 -7.85
CA GLY A 8 4.53 16.37 -6.79
C GLY A 8 5.03 15.31 -5.82
N ALA A 9 5.38 15.72 -4.62
CA ALA A 9 5.96 14.86 -3.60
C ALA A 9 5.01 13.74 -3.18
N LYS A 10 3.73 14.04 -3.06
CA LYS A 10 2.71 13.04 -2.73
C LYS A 10 2.66 11.94 -3.78
N GLY A 11 2.70 12.30 -5.06
CA GLY A 11 2.72 11.32 -6.16
C GLY A 11 4.00 10.49 -6.15
N ARG A 12 5.15 11.13 -5.92
CA ARG A 12 6.43 10.41 -5.81
C ARG A 12 6.42 9.41 -4.68
N ALA A 13 5.94 9.81 -3.50
CA ALA A 13 5.83 8.92 -2.34
C ALA A 13 4.92 7.74 -2.65
N THR A 14 3.79 7.98 -3.29
CA THR A 14 2.82 6.92 -3.63
C THR A 14 3.42 5.93 -4.64
N ARG A 15 4.15 6.41 -5.65
CA ARG A 15 4.83 5.53 -6.61
C ARG A 15 5.89 4.66 -5.94
N LEU A 16 6.69 5.26 -5.06
CA LEU A 16 7.72 4.52 -4.32
C LEU A 16 7.11 3.47 -3.41
N HIS A 17 6.03 3.81 -2.71
CA HIS A 17 5.29 2.88 -1.88
C HIS A 17 4.81 1.66 -2.70
N ALA A 18 4.18 1.91 -3.85
CA ALA A 18 3.70 0.85 -4.71
C ALA A 18 4.84 -0.03 -5.25
N LEU A 19 5.97 0.58 -5.61
CA LEU A 19 7.15 -0.13 -6.08
C LEU A 19 7.69 -1.07 -5.00
N ILE A 20 7.82 -0.59 -3.77
CA ILE A 20 8.30 -1.38 -2.63
C ILE A 20 7.34 -2.54 -2.35
N VAL A 21 6.05 -2.29 -2.32
CA VAL A 21 5.04 -3.32 -2.05
C VAL A 21 5.09 -4.41 -3.13
N ARG A 22 5.17 -4.03 -4.40
CA ARG A 22 5.23 -4.99 -5.50
C ARG A 22 6.52 -5.80 -5.55
N ASP A 23 7.59 -5.34 -4.90
CA ASP A 23 8.85 -6.08 -4.85
C ASP A 23 8.73 -7.39 -4.08
N PHE A 24 7.65 -7.61 -3.36
CA PHE A 24 7.34 -8.90 -2.76
C PHE A 24 7.37 -10.02 -3.81
N GLY A 25 7.03 -9.71 -5.06
CA GLY A 25 7.29 -10.55 -6.23
C GLY A 25 6.25 -11.63 -6.52
N LYS A 26 5.25 -11.80 -5.68
CA LYS A 26 4.15 -12.74 -5.90
C LYS A 26 2.90 -12.27 -5.18
N CYS A 27 1.75 -12.74 -5.66
CA CYS A 27 0.47 -12.45 -4.99
C CYS A 27 0.44 -13.12 -3.62
N MET A 28 0.16 -12.35 -2.58
CA MET A 28 0.10 -12.86 -1.21
C MET A 28 -1.08 -13.81 -0.98
N ASN A 29 -2.08 -13.77 -1.86
CA ASN A 29 -3.25 -14.66 -1.75
C ASN A 29 -3.06 -15.96 -2.54
N CYS A 30 -2.69 -15.89 -3.83
CA CYS A 30 -2.67 -17.08 -4.69
C CYS A 30 -1.28 -17.48 -5.21
N GLY A 31 -0.25 -16.66 -4.96
CA GLY A 31 1.12 -16.95 -5.40
C GLY A 31 1.42 -16.64 -6.85
N ASN A 32 0.45 -16.11 -7.62
CA ASN A 32 0.68 -15.69 -9.01
C ASN A 32 1.76 -14.62 -9.07
N THR A 33 2.65 -14.73 -10.05
CA THR A 33 3.76 -13.77 -10.23
C THR A 33 3.48 -12.71 -11.28
N ASN A 34 2.32 -12.77 -11.95
CA ASN A 34 1.96 -11.85 -13.03
C ASN A 34 0.95 -10.80 -12.55
N ALA A 35 0.97 -9.63 -13.19
CA ALA A 35 0.02 -8.55 -12.96
C ALA A 35 -0.08 -8.16 -11.48
N LEU A 36 1.06 -8.02 -10.82
CA LEU A 36 1.12 -7.66 -9.40
C LEU A 36 0.78 -6.20 -9.19
N GLN A 37 -0.03 -5.93 -8.17
CA GLN A 37 -0.53 -4.60 -7.83
C GLN A 37 -0.38 -4.34 -6.34
N CYS A 38 -0.27 -3.06 -6.00
CA CYS A 38 -0.27 -2.60 -4.61
C CYS A 38 -1.73 -2.43 -4.18
N ALA A 39 -2.20 -3.32 -3.34
CA ALA A 39 -3.59 -3.32 -2.85
C ALA A 39 -3.65 -2.71 -1.46
N HIS A 40 -4.21 -1.50 -1.34
CA HIS A 40 -4.34 -0.81 -0.06
C HIS A 40 -5.39 -1.47 0.84
N ILE A 41 -5.08 -1.60 2.12
CA ILE A 41 -6.03 -2.07 3.14
C ILE A 41 -7.01 -0.94 3.44
N ILE A 42 -6.48 0.24 3.78
CA ILE A 42 -7.26 1.46 3.98
C ILE A 42 -7.08 2.34 2.75
N SER A 43 -8.18 2.92 2.26
CA SER A 43 -8.20 3.73 1.03
C SER A 43 -7.09 4.77 0.99
N ARG A 44 -6.52 4.98 -0.20
CA ARG A 44 -5.51 6.01 -0.47
C ARG A 44 -5.96 7.44 -0.15
N LYS A 45 -7.26 7.66 0.04
CA LYS A 45 -7.75 9.00 0.39
C LYS A 45 -7.30 9.45 1.79
N TYR A 46 -6.91 8.52 2.66
CA TYR A 46 -6.44 8.83 4.00
C TYR A 46 -4.92 9.01 3.98
N SER A 47 -4.47 10.25 4.21
CA SER A 47 -3.08 10.65 4.01
C SER A 47 -2.08 9.87 4.86
N HIS A 48 -2.39 9.65 6.15
CA HIS A 48 -1.44 9.05 7.08
C HIS A 48 -1.24 7.54 6.88
N THR A 49 -2.13 6.88 6.17
CA THR A 49 -1.98 5.45 5.86
C THR A 49 -1.66 5.21 4.39
N ARG A 50 -1.77 6.25 3.54
CA ARG A 50 -1.61 6.12 2.09
C ARG A 50 -0.29 5.48 1.67
N THR A 51 0.81 5.82 2.32
CA THR A 51 2.14 5.31 2.00
C THR A 51 2.77 4.50 3.14
N ASP A 52 1.95 4.06 4.09
CA ASP A 52 2.38 3.15 5.14
C ASP A 52 2.60 1.77 4.51
N LEU A 53 3.80 1.21 4.68
CA LEU A 53 4.13 -0.09 4.11
C LEU A 53 3.30 -1.22 4.72
N ASP A 54 2.75 -1.02 5.92
CA ASP A 54 1.85 -1.98 6.56
C ASP A 54 0.41 -1.90 6.03
N ASN A 55 0.11 -0.87 5.23
CA ASN A 55 -1.25 -0.63 4.73
C ASN A 55 -1.47 -1.16 3.31
N ALA A 56 -0.70 -2.15 2.89
CA ALA A 56 -0.88 -2.68 1.54
C ALA A 56 -0.38 -4.11 1.41
N PHE A 57 -0.97 -4.82 0.46
CA PHE A 57 -0.55 -6.16 0.07
C PHE A 57 -0.15 -6.18 -1.40
N CYS A 58 0.79 -7.04 -1.75
CA CYS A 58 1.07 -7.37 -3.14
C CYS A 58 0.05 -8.42 -3.57
N LEU A 59 -0.86 -8.06 -4.45
CA LEU A 59 -1.89 -8.95 -4.98
C LEU A 59 -1.88 -8.91 -6.50
N CYS A 60 -2.16 -10.06 -7.14
CA CYS A 60 -2.36 -10.05 -8.59
C CYS A 60 -3.68 -9.33 -8.93
N ALA A 61 -3.82 -8.91 -10.19
CA ALA A 61 -5.00 -8.17 -10.64
C ALA A 61 -6.31 -8.90 -10.32
N SER A 62 -6.35 -10.21 -10.50
CA SER A 62 -7.53 -11.04 -10.24
C SER A 62 -7.90 -11.04 -8.75
N CYS A 63 -6.95 -11.30 -7.87
CA CYS A 63 -7.21 -11.32 -6.43
C CYS A 63 -7.55 -9.93 -5.91
N HIS A 64 -6.89 -8.88 -6.42
CA HIS A 64 -7.20 -7.51 -6.06
C HIS A 64 -8.65 -7.16 -6.41
N MET A 65 -9.09 -7.53 -7.63
CA MET A 65 -10.48 -7.33 -8.06
C MET A 65 -11.46 -8.09 -7.18
N THR A 66 -11.17 -9.37 -6.91
CA THR A 66 -12.02 -10.23 -6.07
C THR A 66 -12.21 -9.62 -4.68
N PHE A 67 -11.13 -9.17 -4.05
CA PHE A 67 -11.20 -8.56 -2.73
C PHE A 67 -11.86 -7.19 -2.74
N THR A 68 -11.72 -6.42 -3.84
CA THR A 68 -12.42 -5.15 -3.99
C THR A 68 -13.94 -5.37 -4.02
N ASP A 69 -14.38 -6.43 -4.69
CA ASP A 69 -15.80 -6.78 -4.80
C ASP A 69 -16.33 -7.47 -3.53
N ASN A 70 -15.44 -7.93 -2.65
CA ASN A 70 -15.81 -8.69 -1.46
C ASN A 70 -15.09 -8.13 -0.22
N PRO A 71 -15.48 -6.94 0.25
CA PRO A 71 -14.76 -6.28 1.35
C PRO A 71 -14.75 -7.04 2.67
N VAL A 72 -15.77 -7.84 2.96
CA VAL A 72 -15.79 -8.68 4.17
C VAL A 72 -14.70 -9.73 4.09
N GLU A 73 -14.55 -10.38 2.94
CA GLU A 73 -13.50 -11.37 2.72
C GLU A 73 -12.11 -10.75 2.76
N PHE A 74 -11.97 -9.54 2.23
CA PHE A 74 -10.71 -8.80 2.31
C PHE A 74 -10.35 -8.47 3.76
N GLY A 75 -11.32 -8.09 4.57
CA GLY A 75 -11.12 -7.84 6.00
C GLY A 75 -10.62 -9.08 6.73
N LYS A 76 -11.23 -10.24 6.45
CA LYS A 76 -10.79 -11.52 7.03
C LYS A 76 -9.36 -11.86 6.62
N PHE A 77 -9.07 -11.75 5.33
CA PHE A 77 -7.72 -11.98 4.79
C PHE A 77 -6.71 -11.06 5.48
N THR A 78 -7.05 -9.79 5.61
CA THR A 78 -6.18 -8.80 6.24
C THR A 78 -5.83 -9.18 7.67
N ILE A 79 -6.85 -9.54 8.47
CA ILE A 79 -6.64 -9.93 9.86
C ILE A 79 -5.79 -11.19 9.95
N GLU A 80 -5.99 -12.15 9.05
CA GLU A 80 -5.16 -13.37 8.98
C GLU A 80 -3.69 -13.04 8.71
N GLN A 81 -3.43 -12.02 7.84
CA GLN A 81 -2.07 -11.68 7.43
C GLN A 81 -1.34 -10.82 8.46
N ILE A 82 -1.99 -9.83 9.02
CA ILE A 82 -1.31 -8.84 9.87
C ILE A 82 -1.73 -8.90 11.34
N GLY A 83 -2.80 -9.61 11.66
CA GLY A 83 -3.34 -9.68 13.00
C GLY A 83 -4.28 -8.53 13.32
N GLU A 84 -5.14 -8.77 14.29
CA GLU A 84 -6.21 -7.84 14.68
C GLU A 84 -5.66 -6.53 15.22
N ASP A 85 -4.62 -6.58 16.06
CA ASP A 85 -4.02 -5.39 16.68
C ASP A 85 -3.45 -4.45 15.63
N ASN A 86 -2.74 -4.99 14.65
CA ASN A 86 -2.17 -4.19 13.56
C ASN A 86 -3.26 -3.61 12.66
N TYR A 87 -4.33 -4.37 12.43
CA TYR A 87 -5.49 -3.91 11.65
C TYR A 87 -6.11 -2.68 12.31
N TYR A 88 -6.38 -2.74 13.60
CA TYR A 88 -6.96 -1.61 14.33
C TYR A 88 -5.98 -0.45 14.49
N ALA A 89 -4.68 -0.73 14.57
CA ALA A 89 -3.66 0.31 14.59
C ALA A 89 -3.69 1.15 13.31
N LEU A 90 -3.88 0.51 12.14
CA LEU A 90 -4.03 1.22 10.88
C LEU A 90 -5.28 2.10 10.87
N TYR A 91 -6.40 1.59 11.40
CA TYR A 91 -7.63 2.37 11.48
C TYR A 91 -7.48 3.59 12.39
N ARG A 92 -6.78 3.46 13.50
CA ARG A 92 -6.48 4.60 14.38
C ARG A 92 -5.59 5.62 13.67
N LYS A 93 -4.57 5.14 12.96
CA LYS A 93 -3.64 6.00 12.23
C LYS A 93 -4.34 6.81 11.14
N ARG A 94 -5.33 6.24 10.45
CA ARG A 94 -6.05 6.94 9.38
C ARG A 94 -6.79 8.17 9.90
N GLU A 95 -7.15 8.19 11.17
CA GLU A 95 -7.91 9.28 11.77
C GLU A 95 -7.05 10.50 12.10
N CYS A 96 -5.73 10.40 11.93
CA CYS A 96 -4.82 11.52 12.17
C CYS A 96 -5.14 12.66 11.19
N MET A 97 -5.35 13.85 11.73
CA MET A 97 -5.72 15.05 10.97
C MET A 97 -4.53 15.97 10.71
N ASP A 98 -3.34 15.61 11.19
CA ASP A 98 -2.13 16.40 10.99
C ASP A 98 -1.75 16.41 9.52
N LYS A 99 -1.14 17.52 9.08
CA LYS A 99 -0.68 17.63 7.71
C LYS A 99 0.54 16.73 7.48
N MET A 100 0.53 15.97 6.37
CA MET A 100 1.65 15.15 5.97
C MET A 100 2.76 16.00 5.34
N ASP A 101 4.01 15.71 5.71
CA ASP A 101 5.16 16.23 5.01
C ASP A 101 5.54 15.24 3.89
N TRP A 102 5.00 15.47 2.70
CA TRP A 102 5.19 14.55 1.58
C TRP A 102 6.62 14.56 1.04
N GLU A 103 7.37 15.65 1.19
CA GLU A 103 8.78 15.69 0.80
C GLU A 103 9.61 14.74 1.69
N GLU A 104 9.39 14.78 3.00
CA GLU A 104 10.07 13.86 3.92
C GLU A 104 9.62 12.41 3.71
N GLU A 105 8.35 12.19 3.46
CA GLU A 105 7.83 10.84 3.20
C GLU A 105 8.42 10.25 1.91
N ALA A 106 8.47 11.04 0.84
CA ALA A 106 9.09 10.61 -0.42
C ALA A 106 10.57 10.27 -0.22
N LYS A 107 11.28 11.09 0.56
CA LYS A 107 12.69 10.87 0.88
C LYS A 107 12.87 9.56 1.65
N ARG A 108 12.06 9.32 2.67
CA ARG A 108 12.10 8.11 3.48
C ARG A 108 11.90 6.85 2.63
N LEU A 109 10.88 6.87 1.78
CA LEU A 109 10.58 5.74 0.91
C LEU A 109 11.65 5.52 -0.16
N ARG A 110 12.24 6.61 -0.67
CA ARG A 110 13.33 6.52 -1.62
C ARG A 110 14.56 5.85 -1.01
N GLU A 111 14.89 6.18 0.23
CA GLU A 111 16.01 5.52 0.94
C GLU A 111 15.76 4.02 1.09
N ILE A 112 14.54 3.63 1.45
CA ILE A 112 14.16 2.21 1.54
C ILE A 112 14.31 1.55 0.18
N ALA A 113 13.77 2.16 -0.88
CA ALA A 113 13.84 1.61 -2.23
C ALA A 113 15.29 1.47 -2.72
N LYS A 114 16.17 2.41 -2.37
CA LYS A 114 17.61 2.34 -2.69
C LYS A 114 18.27 1.15 -2.00
N GLU A 115 17.99 0.94 -0.72
CA GLU A 115 18.53 -0.21 0.03
C GLU A 115 18.05 -1.53 -0.56
N MET A 116 16.88 -1.55 -1.16
CA MET A 116 16.33 -2.74 -1.83
C MET A 116 16.82 -2.90 -3.27
N GLY A 117 17.59 -1.94 -3.78
CA GLY A 117 18.08 -1.98 -5.16
C GLY A 117 17.03 -1.64 -6.21
N LEU A 118 15.96 -0.95 -5.85
CA LEU A 118 14.85 -0.63 -6.75
C LEU A 118 15.01 0.70 -7.47
N VAL A 119 15.88 1.57 -7.00
CA VAL A 119 16.16 2.87 -7.61
C VAL A 119 17.63 3.19 -7.53
#